data_3459b18a8d7ad0de9ab10cc60e17e097
#
_entry.id   3459b18a8d7ad0de9ab10cc60e17e097
#
_cell.length_a   1.000
_cell.length_b   1.000
_cell.length_c   1.000
_cell.angle_alpha   90.00
_cell.angle_beta   90.00
_cell.angle_gamma   90.00
#
_symmetry.space_group_name_H-M   'P 1'
#
loop_
_entity.id
_entity.type
_entity.pdbx_description
1 polymer ?
#
loop_
_entity_poly.entity_id
_entity_poly.type
_entity_poly.pdbx_seq_one_letter_code
_entity_poly.pdbx_strand_id
1 'polypeptide(L)'
;QEKEEKKGYQILAVTACPTGIAHTYMAAESLENTAKEMGYTIKVETNGSGGDKNVLTAEDIANCDCIIVAADKDVKMARFDGKPVIVTKVANGIHKAKELIEEAESGKVEIYHSNEKGEATGFQEEQESIGRKIYKSLMNGVSHMLPFVIGGGILIALSFLFDGANAGTDVFGTGNPLSKFLNLVGNVSFGMMFPILSGYIAMSIAERPALMPGIVGGLLAKAGTSVFAAEADWIPSGFFGALLAGFIAGYLMLLIEKAFAKLPRALEVTKPVLIYPFFGIVLIGAIMVFIINPPVGAF
;
A
#
# COMPACT_ATOMS: atom_id res chain seq x y z
N GLN A 1 -40.49 -28.18 -0.47
CA GLN A 1 -40.45 -26.71 -0.29
C GLN A 1 -39.48 -26.19 -1.32
N GLU A 2 -40.01 -25.55 -2.38
CA GLU A 2 -39.25 -24.87 -3.41
C GLU A 2 -38.40 -23.78 -2.71
N LYS A 3 -37.06 -23.88 -2.82
CA LYS A 3 -36.16 -22.77 -2.51
C LYS A 3 -36.45 -21.67 -3.54
N GLU A 4 -37.02 -20.55 -3.07
CA GLU A 4 -37.05 -19.33 -3.88
C GLU A 4 -35.64 -19.05 -4.38
N GLU A 5 -35.46 -18.97 -5.68
CA GLU A 5 -34.22 -18.54 -6.33
C GLU A 5 -33.93 -17.11 -5.86
N LYS A 6 -33.10 -16.96 -4.84
CA LYS A 6 -32.54 -15.65 -4.47
C LYS A 6 -31.77 -15.10 -5.68
N LYS A 7 -32.26 -14.03 -6.28
CA LYS A 7 -31.56 -13.27 -7.31
C LYS A 7 -30.34 -12.59 -6.64
N GLY A 8 -29.17 -13.24 -6.67
CA GLY A 8 -27.94 -12.65 -6.15
C GLY A 8 -26.90 -13.71 -5.76
N TYR A 9 -25.73 -13.25 -5.32
CA TYR A 9 -24.68 -14.11 -4.80
C TYR A 9 -24.98 -14.43 -3.33
N GLN A 10 -24.85 -15.71 -2.95
CA GLN A 10 -25.04 -16.16 -1.57
C GLN A 10 -23.86 -15.70 -0.72
N ILE A 11 -22.64 -15.85 -1.23
CA ILE A 11 -21.39 -15.47 -0.56
C ILE A 11 -20.70 -14.37 -1.36
N LEU A 12 -20.19 -13.38 -0.66
CA LEU A 12 -19.26 -12.41 -1.23
C LEU A 12 -17.87 -12.63 -0.63
N ALA A 13 -16.83 -12.32 -1.39
CA ALA A 13 -15.49 -12.33 -0.84
C ALA A 13 -14.67 -11.12 -1.30
N VAL A 14 -13.71 -10.72 -0.48
CA VAL A 14 -12.67 -9.74 -0.82
C VAL A 14 -11.32 -10.37 -0.56
N THR A 15 -10.45 -10.37 -1.56
CA THR A 15 -9.08 -10.86 -1.41
C THR A 15 -8.07 -9.75 -1.62
N ALA A 16 -7.10 -9.65 -0.72
CA ALA A 16 -6.06 -8.64 -0.80
C ALA A 16 -4.76 -9.12 -0.15
N CYS A 17 -3.62 -8.89 -0.81
CA CYS A 17 -2.31 -9.10 -0.19
C CYS A 17 -1.46 -7.82 -0.28
N PRO A 18 -0.41 -7.67 0.53
CA PRO A 18 0.42 -6.46 0.52
C PRO A 18 1.01 -6.13 -0.85
N THR A 19 1.48 -7.13 -1.59
CA THR A 19 2.02 -6.95 -2.95
C THR A 19 0.94 -6.82 -4.03
N GLY A 20 -0.29 -7.28 -3.74
CA GLY A 20 -1.43 -7.24 -4.68
C GLY A 20 -1.25 -8.12 -5.92
N ILE A 21 -0.38 -9.13 -5.87
CA ILE A 21 -0.06 -9.98 -7.05
C ILE A 21 -0.57 -11.41 -6.84
N ALA A 22 0.32 -12.38 -6.61
CA ALA A 22 -0.02 -13.79 -6.68
C ALA A 22 -1.09 -14.22 -5.66
N HIS A 23 -0.88 -13.96 -4.37
CA HIS A 23 -1.76 -14.46 -3.31
C HIS A 23 -3.19 -13.91 -3.40
N THR A 24 -3.36 -12.67 -3.85
CA THR A 24 -4.69 -12.08 -4.05
C THR A 24 -5.50 -12.88 -5.07
N TYR A 25 -4.90 -13.21 -6.21
CA TYR A 25 -5.59 -13.95 -7.28
C TYR A 25 -5.74 -15.43 -6.97
N MET A 26 -4.74 -16.05 -6.33
CA MET A 26 -4.82 -17.45 -5.91
C MET A 26 -5.94 -17.67 -4.87
N ALA A 27 -6.09 -16.75 -3.91
CA ALA A 27 -7.16 -16.83 -2.92
C ALA A 27 -8.53 -16.65 -3.58
N ALA A 28 -8.66 -15.71 -4.53
CA ALA A 28 -9.90 -15.52 -5.27
C ALA A 28 -10.29 -16.79 -6.06
N GLU A 29 -9.36 -17.34 -6.84
CA GLU A 29 -9.57 -18.54 -7.62
C GLU A 29 -9.92 -19.76 -6.74
N SER A 30 -9.24 -19.91 -5.60
CA SER A 30 -9.52 -21.01 -4.66
C SER A 30 -10.93 -20.90 -4.07
N LEU A 31 -11.34 -19.69 -3.64
CA LEU A 31 -12.69 -19.45 -3.12
C LEU A 31 -13.76 -19.66 -4.19
N GLU A 32 -13.56 -19.15 -5.40
CA GLU A 32 -14.52 -19.31 -6.51
C GLU A 32 -14.69 -20.78 -6.91
N ASN A 33 -13.59 -21.51 -7.09
CA ASN A 33 -13.64 -22.93 -7.47
C ASN A 33 -14.30 -23.78 -6.38
N THR A 34 -13.90 -23.56 -5.12
CA THR A 34 -14.45 -24.35 -3.99
C THR A 34 -15.93 -24.05 -3.77
N ALA A 35 -16.37 -22.79 -3.87
CA ALA A 35 -17.79 -22.45 -3.76
C ALA A 35 -18.61 -23.12 -4.87
N LYS A 36 -18.09 -23.10 -6.10
CA LYS A 36 -18.73 -23.77 -7.25
C LYS A 36 -18.84 -25.29 -7.06
N GLU A 37 -17.78 -25.94 -6.55
CA GLU A 37 -17.79 -27.38 -6.25
C GLU A 37 -18.81 -27.72 -5.15
N MET A 38 -19.00 -26.83 -4.20
CA MET A 38 -19.99 -26.98 -3.11
C MET A 38 -21.40 -26.54 -3.50
N GLY A 39 -21.61 -26.01 -4.70
CA GLY A 39 -22.91 -25.59 -5.22
C GLY A 39 -23.39 -24.21 -4.76
N TYR A 40 -22.47 -23.36 -4.27
CA TYR A 40 -22.76 -21.98 -3.85
C TYR A 40 -22.43 -20.95 -4.91
N THR A 41 -23.18 -19.85 -4.94
CA THR A 41 -22.89 -18.70 -5.78
C THR A 41 -22.04 -17.70 -5.02
N ILE A 42 -20.86 -17.40 -5.54
CA ILE A 42 -19.91 -16.48 -4.95
C ILE A 42 -19.48 -15.39 -5.92
N LYS A 43 -19.26 -14.17 -5.43
CA LYS A 43 -18.58 -13.10 -6.17
C LYS A 43 -17.36 -12.66 -5.38
N VAL A 44 -16.18 -12.66 -6.00
CA VAL A 44 -14.93 -12.30 -5.35
C VAL A 44 -14.37 -11.01 -5.92
N GLU A 45 -14.26 -10.00 -5.07
CA GLU A 45 -13.53 -8.77 -5.35
C GLU A 45 -12.05 -8.99 -5.08
N THR A 46 -11.19 -8.60 -6.02
CA THR A 46 -9.73 -8.66 -5.85
C THR A 46 -9.13 -7.26 -5.76
N ASN A 47 -8.49 -6.93 -4.64
CA ASN A 47 -7.76 -5.68 -4.48
C ASN A 47 -6.27 -5.92 -4.79
N GLY A 48 -5.98 -6.05 -6.09
CA GLY A 48 -4.65 -6.35 -6.60
C GLY A 48 -3.82 -5.11 -6.95
N SER A 49 -2.58 -5.32 -7.40
CA SER A 49 -1.67 -4.27 -7.89
C SER A 49 -2.18 -3.59 -9.17
N GLY A 50 -2.99 -4.30 -9.95
CA GLY A 50 -3.66 -3.78 -11.15
C GLY A 50 -4.97 -3.04 -10.87
N GLY A 51 -5.24 -2.67 -9.62
CA GLY A 51 -6.49 -2.05 -9.16
C GLY A 51 -7.53 -3.06 -8.69
N ASP A 52 -8.65 -2.52 -8.18
CA ASP A 52 -9.77 -3.32 -7.69
C ASP A 52 -10.56 -3.88 -8.90
N LYS A 53 -10.79 -5.19 -8.91
CA LYS A 53 -11.59 -5.89 -9.93
C LYS A 53 -12.79 -6.57 -9.29
N ASN A 54 -13.86 -6.75 -10.07
CA ASN A 54 -15.11 -7.35 -9.64
C ASN A 54 -15.68 -6.68 -8.37
N VAL A 55 -15.59 -5.35 -8.29
CA VAL A 55 -16.00 -4.59 -7.12
C VAL A 55 -17.40 -4.96 -6.68
N LEU A 56 -17.57 -5.20 -5.38
CA LEU A 56 -18.86 -5.53 -4.78
C LEU A 56 -19.74 -4.28 -4.76
N THR A 57 -20.93 -4.40 -5.34
CA THR A 57 -21.92 -3.32 -5.34
C THR A 57 -22.72 -3.29 -4.04
N ALA A 58 -23.38 -2.16 -3.75
CA ALA A 58 -24.28 -2.08 -2.60
C ALA A 58 -25.43 -3.09 -2.70
N GLU A 59 -25.87 -3.42 -3.92
CA GLU A 59 -26.90 -4.43 -4.17
C GLU A 59 -26.40 -5.84 -3.87
N ASP A 60 -25.17 -6.18 -4.29
CA ASP A 60 -24.52 -7.46 -3.94
C ASP A 60 -24.46 -7.61 -2.42
N ILE A 61 -23.96 -6.57 -1.73
CA ILE A 61 -23.81 -6.58 -0.27
C ILE A 61 -25.16 -6.68 0.43
N ALA A 62 -26.20 -6.01 -0.07
CA ALA A 62 -27.54 -6.08 0.53
C ALA A 62 -28.13 -7.49 0.47
N ASN A 63 -27.90 -8.22 -0.63
CA ASN A 63 -28.53 -9.50 -0.92
C ASN A 63 -27.74 -10.73 -0.49
N CYS A 64 -26.46 -10.59 -0.10
CA CYS A 64 -25.63 -11.73 0.31
C CYS A 64 -25.97 -12.22 1.73
N ASP A 65 -25.69 -13.48 1.97
CA ASP A 65 -25.87 -14.14 3.26
C ASP A 65 -24.63 -13.94 4.17
N CYS A 66 -23.41 -13.97 3.61
CA CYS A 66 -22.15 -13.77 4.33
C CYS A 66 -21.06 -13.17 3.44
N ILE A 67 -20.08 -12.52 4.07
CA ILE A 67 -18.92 -11.91 3.39
C ILE A 67 -17.62 -12.49 3.97
N ILE A 68 -16.72 -12.95 3.11
CA ILE A 68 -15.39 -13.46 3.48
C ILE A 68 -14.34 -12.41 3.09
N VAL A 69 -13.62 -11.86 4.05
CA VAL A 69 -12.50 -10.94 3.83
C VAL A 69 -11.19 -11.67 4.10
N ALA A 70 -10.56 -12.20 3.04
CA ALA A 70 -9.27 -12.88 3.08
C ALA A 70 -8.17 -11.89 2.69
N ALA A 71 -7.69 -11.10 3.66
CA ALA A 71 -6.82 -9.97 3.40
C ALA A 71 -5.69 -9.80 4.43
N ASP A 72 -4.49 -9.45 3.95
CA ASP A 72 -3.33 -9.08 4.76
C ASP A 72 -2.99 -7.58 4.62
N LYS A 73 -3.83 -6.81 3.93
CA LYS A 73 -3.80 -5.33 3.89
C LYS A 73 -5.19 -4.78 4.20
N ASP A 74 -5.28 -3.49 4.49
CA ASP A 74 -6.54 -2.84 4.78
C ASP A 74 -7.47 -2.85 3.56
N VAL A 75 -8.72 -3.22 3.80
CA VAL A 75 -9.83 -3.16 2.84
C VAL A 75 -10.94 -2.26 3.39
N LYS A 76 -11.78 -1.73 2.50
CA LYS A 76 -12.87 -0.80 2.86
C LYS A 76 -13.98 -1.54 3.61
N MET A 77 -13.76 -1.81 4.90
CA MET A 77 -14.66 -2.60 5.74
C MET A 77 -15.99 -1.91 6.06
N ALA A 78 -16.01 -0.57 6.15
CA ALA A 78 -17.20 0.20 6.53
C ALA A 78 -18.45 -0.10 5.68
N ARG A 79 -18.28 -0.53 4.42
CA ARG A 79 -19.36 -0.90 3.51
C ARG A 79 -20.08 -2.22 3.90
N PHE A 80 -19.51 -2.98 4.80
CA PHE A 80 -20.04 -4.26 5.28
C PHE A 80 -20.77 -4.16 6.62
N ASP A 81 -21.00 -2.95 7.11
CA ASP A 81 -21.70 -2.72 8.37
C ASP A 81 -23.07 -3.41 8.41
N GLY A 82 -23.36 -4.10 9.51
CA GLY A 82 -24.59 -4.86 9.68
C GLY A 82 -24.66 -6.21 8.95
N LYS A 83 -23.56 -6.69 8.33
CA LYS A 83 -23.51 -7.98 7.65
C LYS A 83 -22.66 -9.00 8.41
N PRO A 84 -22.95 -10.33 8.28
CA PRO A 84 -22.06 -11.37 8.75
C PRO A 84 -20.74 -11.34 7.96
N VAL A 85 -19.59 -11.19 8.64
CA VAL A 85 -18.29 -11.07 7.98
C VAL A 85 -17.26 -11.97 8.65
N ILE A 86 -16.62 -12.83 7.86
CA ILE A 86 -15.45 -13.60 8.27
C ILE A 86 -14.19 -12.83 7.85
N VAL A 87 -13.34 -12.42 8.78
CA VAL A 87 -12.06 -11.79 8.46
C VAL A 87 -10.93 -12.76 8.73
N THR A 88 -10.09 -12.97 7.72
CA THR A 88 -8.99 -13.93 7.79
C THR A 88 -7.79 -13.49 6.96
N LYS A 89 -6.67 -14.20 7.09
CA LYS A 89 -5.48 -13.96 6.26
C LYS A 89 -5.71 -14.43 4.83
N VAL A 90 -5.07 -13.78 3.85
CA VAL A 90 -5.15 -14.19 2.43
C VAL A 90 -4.73 -15.65 2.23
N ALA A 91 -3.76 -16.15 3.00
CA ALA A 91 -3.31 -17.54 2.96
C ALA A 91 -4.43 -18.55 3.31
N ASN A 92 -5.35 -18.19 4.20
CA ASN A 92 -6.49 -19.05 4.52
C ASN A 92 -7.48 -19.11 3.36
N GLY A 93 -7.66 -18.02 2.62
CA GLY A 93 -8.44 -18.02 1.36
C GLY A 93 -7.88 -18.99 0.32
N ILE A 94 -6.55 -19.23 0.33
CA ILE A 94 -5.90 -20.21 -0.57
C ILE A 94 -6.05 -21.65 -0.05
N HIS A 95 -5.74 -21.88 1.24
CA HIS A 95 -5.54 -23.24 1.77
C HIS A 95 -6.74 -23.79 2.53
N LYS A 96 -7.69 -22.93 2.95
CA LYS A 96 -8.83 -23.26 3.78
C LYS A 96 -10.16 -22.75 3.21
N ALA A 97 -10.23 -22.62 1.88
CA ALA A 97 -11.41 -22.10 1.19
C ALA A 97 -12.69 -22.87 1.57
N LYS A 98 -12.57 -24.22 1.67
CA LYS A 98 -13.70 -25.08 2.04
C LYS A 98 -14.20 -24.78 3.48
N GLU A 99 -13.29 -24.69 4.45
CA GLU A 99 -13.64 -24.38 5.83
C GLU A 99 -14.33 -23.00 5.94
N LEU A 100 -13.83 -21.99 5.18
CA LEU A 100 -14.39 -20.65 5.17
C LEU A 100 -15.80 -20.59 4.55
N ILE A 101 -16.05 -21.37 3.51
CA ILE A 101 -17.38 -21.45 2.87
C ILE A 101 -18.36 -22.19 3.80
N GLU A 102 -17.95 -23.28 4.44
CA GLU A 102 -18.76 -24.00 5.43
C GLU A 102 -19.09 -23.11 6.63
N GLU A 103 -18.13 -22.30 7.10
CA GLU A 103 -18.35 -21.33 8.15
C GLU A 103 -19.33 -20.23 7.73
N ALA A 104 -19.17 -19.68 6.51
CA ALA A 104 -20.07 -18.67 5.95
C ALA A 104 -21.54 -19.13 5.88
N GLU A 105 -21.74 -20.40 5.55
CA GLU A 105 -23.08 -21.00 5.46
C GLU A 105 -23.64 -21.47 6.80
N SER A 106 -22.83 -21.57 7.84
CA SER A 106 -23.25 -22.05 9.16
C SER A 106 -24.31 -21.17 9.84
N GLY A 107 -24.46 -19.93 9.39
CA GLY A 107 -25.33 -18.91 10.00
C GLY A 107 -24.89 -18.46 11.40
N LYS A 108 -23.67 -18.83 11.81
CA LYS A 108 -23.10 -18.50 13.13
C LYS A 108 -22.05 -17.38 13.08
N VAL A 109 -21.85 -16.80 11.89
CA VAL A 109 -20.87 -15.74 11.68
C VAL A 109 -21.35 -14.46 12.37
N GLU A 110 -20.45 -13.82 13.11
CA GLU A 110 -20.75 -12.57 13.81
C GLU A 110 -21.06 -11.42 12.84
N ILE A 111 -22.03 -10.60 13.21
CA ILE A 111 -22.38 -9.41 12.43
C ILE A 111 -21.31 -8.34 12.67
N TYR A 112 -20.72 -7.88 11.58
CA TYR A 112 -19.76 -6.80 11.61
C TYR A 112 -20.45 -5.45 11.85
N HIS A 113 -19.95 -4.66 12.80
CA HIS A 113 -20.35 -3.29 13.03
C HIS A 113 -19.17 -2.34 12.89
N SER A 114 -19.31 -1.32 12.03
CA SER A 114 -18.32 -0.28 11.92
C SER A 114 -18.62 0.85 12.92
N ASN A 115 -17.62 1.25 13.72
CA ASN A 115 -17.73 2.47 14.51
C ASN A 115 -17.56 3.68 13.60
N GLU A 116 -18.11 4.86 13.96
CA GLU A 116 -18.00 6.14 13.24
C GLU A 116 -16.54 6.58 12.97
N LYS A 117 -15.54 5.86 13.50
CA LYS A 117 -14.11 6.06 13.25
C LYS A 117 -13.50 5.07 12.25
N GLY A 118 -14.32 4.21 11.60
CA GLY A 118 -13.79 3.26 10.60
C GLY A 118 -13.01 2.08 11.18
N GLU A 119 -12.98 1.92 12.51
CA GLU A 119 -12.34 0.79 13.19
C GLU A 119 -13.38 -0.33 13.44
N ALA A 120 -12.99 -1.55 13.08
CA ALA A 120 -13.82 -2.76 13.21
C ALA A 120 -14.09 -3.08 14.69
N THR A 121 -15.38 -3.03 15.12
CA THR A 121 -15.79 -3.59 16.41
C THR A 121 -16.50 -4.92 16.15
N GLY A 122 -15.94 -5.99 16.67
CA GLY A 122 -16.52 -7.33 16.56
C GLY A 122 -15.48 -8.44 16.44
N PHE A 123 -14.26 -8.09 16.07
CA PHE A 123 -13.14 -9.02 16.18
C PHE A 123 -12.35 -8.66 17.43
N GLN A 124 -12.06 -9.66 18.27
CA GLN A 124 -10.98 -9.50 19.24
C GLN A 124 -9.79 -8.96 18.45
N GLU A 125 -9.50 -7.67 18.64
CA GLU A 125 -8.15 -7.18 18.38
C GLU A 125 -7.24 -8.07 19.24
N GLU A 126 -6.73 -9.17 18.67
CA GLU A 126 -5.37 -9.51 19.03
C GLU A 126 -4.63 -8.21 18.79
N GLN A 127 -4.23 -7.54 19.88
CA GLN A 127 -3.51 -6.27 19.85
C GLN A 127 -2.45 -6.41 18.77
N GLU A 128 -2.72 -5.81 17.59
CA GLU A 128 -1.78 -5.93 16.47
C GLU A 128 -0.44 -5.50 17.02
N SER A 129 0.47 -6.46 17.15
CA SER A 129 1.77 -6.17 17.72
C SER A 129 2.39 -5.04 16.90
N ILE A 130 3.10 -4.13 17.57
CA ILE A 130 3.79 -3.00 16.91
C ILE A 130 4.58 -3.50 15.69
N GLY A 131 5.20 -4.68 15.81
CA GLY A 131 5.92 -5.33 14.70
C GLY A 131 5.05 -5.63 13.49
N ARG A 132 3.78 -6.01 13.68
CA ARG A 132 2.85 -6.29 12.57
C ARG A 132 2.42 -4.99 11.87
N LYS A 133 2.20 -3.91 12.60
CA LYS A 133 1.90 -2.58 12.03
C LYS A 133 3.09 -2.07 11.20
N ILE A 134 4.30 -2.17 11.73
CA ILE A 134 5.53 -1.82 11.01
C ILE A 134 5.66 -2.66 9.73
N TYR A 135 5.45 -3.97 9.81
CA TYR A 135 5.51 -4.86 8.64
C TYR A 135 4.49 -4.48 7.56
N LYS A 136 3.24 -4.21 7.93
CA LYS A 136 2.19 -3.78 6.99
C LYS A 136 2.57 -2.48 6.28
N SER A 137 3.04 -1.47 7.03
CA SER A 137 3.46 -0.19 6.47
C SER A 137 4.65 -0.35 5.54
N LEU A 138 5.64 -1.16 5.93
CA LEU A 138 6.79 -1.47 5.10
C LEU A 138 6.37 -2.14 3.78
N MET A 139 5.52 -3.18 3.86
CA MET A 139 5.04 -3.90 2.69
C MET A 139 4.20 -3.03 1.76
N ASN A 140 3.44 -2.08 2.30
CA ASN A 140 2.72 -1.10 1.49
C ASN A 140 3.70 -0.23 0.68
N GLY A 141 4.74 0.29 1.31
CA GLY A 141 5.80 1.06 0.62
C GLY A 141 6.51 0.23 -0.46
N VAL A 142 6.93 -0.99 -0.12
CA VAL A 142 7.64 -1.89 -1.04
C VAL A 142 6.77 -2.26 -2.25
N SER A 143 5.49 -2.59 -2.06
CA SER A 143 4.61 -2.97 -3.18
C SER A 143 4.40 -1.84 -4.19
N HIS A 144 4.31 -0.59 -3.74
CA HIS A 144 4.18 0.55 -4.65
C HIS A 144 5.51 0.94 -5.32
N MET A 145 6.64 0.65 -4.68
CA MET A 145 7.97 0.87 -5.22
C MET A 145 8.34 -0.12 -6.33
N LEU A 146 7.93 -1.40 -6.21
CA LEU A 146 8.34 -2.48 -7.12
C LEU A 146 8.14 -2.17 -8.61
N PRO A 147 7.01 -1.63 -9.09
CA PRO A 147 6.83 -1.33 -10.51
C PRO A 147 7.87 -0.35 -11.06
N PHE A 148 8.29 0.63 -10.27
CA PHE A 148 9.31 1.60 -10.67
C PHE A 148 10.69 0.97 -10.78
N VAL A 149 11.03 0.08 -9.85
CA VAL A 149 12.32 -0.66 -9.85
C VAL A 149 12.36 -1.63 -11.02
N ILE A 150 11.30 -2.42 -11.23
CA ILE A 150 11.23 -3.41 -12.31
C ILE A 150 11.23 -2.72 -13.67
N GLY A 151 10.35 -1.76 -13.89
CA GLY A 151 10.25 -1.03 -15.16
C GLY A 151 11.52 -0.26 -15.47
N GLY A 152 12.07 0.48 -14.51
CA GLY A 152 13.33 1.21 -14.65
C GLY A 152 14.51 0.28 -14.91
N GLY A 153 14.62 -0.82 -14.17
CA GLY A 153 15.66 -1.82 -14.34
C GLY A 153 15.64 -2.49 -15.70
N ILE A 154 14.47 -2.83 -16.22
CA ILE A 154 14.32 -3.39 -17.58
C ILE A 154 14.77 -2.38 -18.64
N LEU A 155 14.38 -1.10 -18.52
CA LEU A 155 14.80 -0.05 -19.47
C LEU A 155 16.33 0.15 -19.46
N ILE A 156 16.94 0.14 -18.27
CA ILE A 156 18.40 0.22 -18.14
C ILE A 156 19.06 -1.01 -18.77
N ALA A 157 18.56 -2.21 -18.51
CA ALA A 157 19.09 -3.44 -19.12
C ALA A 157 18.98 -3.43 -20.65
N LEU A 158 17.86 -2.98 -21.19
CA LEU A 158 17.67 -2.82 -22.63
C LEU A 158 18.61 -1.75 -23.21
N SER A 159 18.96 -0.69 -22.47
CA SER A 159 19.92 0.30 -22.94
C SER A 159 21.29 -0.32 -23.20
N PHE A 160 21.74 -1.22 -22.34
CA PHE A 160 22.99 -1.96 -22.56
C PHE A 160 22.89 -2.96 -23.72
N LEU A 161 21.74 -3.66 -23.82
CA LEU A 161 21.51 -4.63 -24.90
C LEU A 161 21.60 -3.96 -26.29
N PHE A 162 20.98 -2.79 -26.46
CA PHE A 162 20.99 -2.06 -27.73
C PHE A 162 22.28 -1.26 -27.99
N ASP A 163 23.19 -1.23 -27.03
CA ASP A 163 24.47 -0.53 -27.13
C ASP A 163 25.68 -1.47 -27.19
N GLY A 164 25.47 -2.72 -27.57
CA GLY A 164 26.53 -3.75 -27.63
C GLY A 164 27.78 -3.36 -28.42
N ALA A 165 27.65 -2.47 -29.44
CA ALA A 165 28.79 -1.97 -30.22
C ALA A 165 29.77 -1.11 -29.39
N ASN A 166 29.31 -0.52 -28.29
CA ASN A 166 30.10 0.29 -27.36
C ASN A 166 30.53 -0.49 -26.10
N ALA A 167 30.36 -1.81 -26.07
CA ALA A 167 30.71 -2.65 -24.93
C ALA A 167 32.22 -2.46 -24.59
N GLY A 168 32.50 -2.20 -23.31
CA GLY A 168 33.86 -1.96 -22.83
C GLY A 168 34.36 -0.50 -22.94
N THR A 169 33.50 0.42 -23.37
CA THR A 169 33.80 1.86 -23.38
C THR A 169 33.06 2.60 -22.28
N ASP A 170 33.49 3.81 -21.92
CA ASP A 170 32.86 4.66 -20.90
C ASP A 170 31.45 5.13 -21.28
N VAL A 171 31.06 5.00 -22.56
CA VAL A 171 29.74 5.39 -23.06
C VAL A 171 28.77 4.22 -23.18
N PHE A 172 29.17 3.02 -22.73
CA PHE A 172 28.34 1.82 -22.83
C PHE A 172 26.97 1.99 -22.12
N GLY A 173 25.90 1.75 -22.84
CA GLY A 173 24.51 1.97 -22.43
C GLY A 173 23.98 3.36 -22.82
N THR A 174 24.79 4.26 -23.34
CA THR A 174 24.43 5.62 -23.77
C THR A 174 25.04 6.05 -25.10
N GLY A 175 25.77 5.18 -25.77
CA GLY A 175 26.57 5.48 -26.98
C GLY A 175 25.74 5.76 -28.24
N ASN A 176 24.48 5.34 -28.28
CA ASN A 176 23.57 5.66 -29.37
C ASN A 176 22.29 6.33 -28.85
N PRO A 177 21.52 7.04 -29.68
CA PRO A 177 20.34 7.81 -29.25
C PRO A 177 19.25 6.94 -28.57
N LEU A 178 19.01 5.71 -29.03
CA LEU A 178 18.03 4.81 -28.46
C LEU A 178 18.46 4.34 -27.06
N SER A 179 19.69 3.87 -26.92
CA SER A 179 20.23 3.43 -25.63
C SER A 179 20.27 4.57 -24.62
N LYS A 180 20.68 5.76 -25.06
CA LYS A 180 20.67 6.97 -24.23
C LYS A 180 19.26 7.32 -23.73
N PHE A 181 18.24 7.23 -24.61
CA PHE A 181 16.84 7.44 -24.22
C PHE A 181 16.37 6.41 -23.17
N LEU A 182 16.60 5.12 -23.43
CA LEU A 182 16.22 4.05 -22.52
C LEU A 182 16.90 4.17 -21.16
N ASN A 183 18.21 4.48 -21.17
CA ASN A 183 18.99 4.69 -19.96
C ASN A 183 18.47 5.87 -19.15
N LEU A 184 18.22 7.01 -19.79
CA LEU A 184 17.71 8.21 -19.13
C LEU A 184 16.35 7.95 -18.45
N VAL A 185 15.39 7.40 -19.21
CA VAL A 185 14.04 7.12 -18.69
C VAL A 185 14.08 6.05 -17.60
N GLY A 186 14.91 5.01 -17.81
CA GLY A 186 15.12 3.94 -16.84
C GLY A 186 15.69 4.45 -15.52
N ASN A 187 16.71 5.31 -15.56
CA ASN A 187 17.31 5.90 -14.35
C ASN A 187 16.32 6.84 -13.62
N VAL A 188 15.51 7.62 -14.34
CA VAL A 188 14.47 8.45 -13.70
C VAL A 188 13.45 7.57 -12.98
N SER A 189 12.96 6.51 -13.64
CA SER A 189 12.02 5.57 -13.02
C SER A 189 12.63 4.86 -11.80
N PHE A 190 13.82 4.30 -11.97
CA PHE A 190 14.55 3.64 -10.88
C PHE A 190 14.82 4.59 -9.71
N GLY A 191 15.15 5.84 -10.03
CA GLY A 191 15.39 6.90 -9.05
C GLY A 191 14.16 7.30 -8.21
N MET A 192 12.93 6.91 -8.62
CA MET A 192 11.71 7.09 -7.84
C MET A 192 11.56 6.06 -6.71
N MET A 193 12.43 5.05 -6.63
CA MET A 193 12.39 3.99 -5.63
C MET A 193 12.26 4.53 -4.21
N PHE A 194 13.17 5.41 -3.80
CA PHE A 194 13.20 5.95 -2.43
C PHE A 194 12.00 6.88 -2.10
N PRO A 195 11.64 7.83 -2.98
CA PRO A 195 10.46 8.68 -2.74
C PRO A 195 9.16 7.89 -2.64
N ILE A 196 8.96 6.90 -3.52
CA ILE A 196 7.76 6.08 -3.51
C ILE A 196 7.72 5.19 -2.26
N LEU A 197 8.82 4.52 -1.92
CA LEU A 197 8.92 3.72 -0.69
C LEU A 197 8.52 4.54 0.54
N SER A 198 9.19 5.66 0.75
CA SER A 198 8.97 6.55 1.90
C SER A 198 7.55 7.13 1.91
N GLY A 199 7.06 7.62 0.77
CA GLY A 199 5.72 8.20 0.65
C GLY A 199 4.60 7.22 1.00
N TYR A 200 4.68 5.98 0.49
CA TYR A 200 3.65 4.99 0.74
C TYR A 200 3.75 4.32 2.11
N ILE A 201 4.92 4.26 2.73
CA ILE A 201 5.03 3.95 4.16
C ILE A 201 4.32 5.01 4.99
N ALA A 202 4.60 6.29 4.75
CA ALA A 202 3.94 7.39 5.46
C ALA A 202 2.42 7.39 5.26
N MET A 203 1.97 7.19 4.02
CA MET A 203 0.56 7.11 3.67
C MET A 203 -0.16 5.95 4.37
N SER A 204 0.50 4.83 4.60
CA SER A 204 -0.10 3.70 5.34
C SER A 204 -0.30 3.98 6.83
N ILE A 205 0.38 5.00 7.38
CA ILE A 205 0.32 5.37 8.80
C ILE A 205 -0.69 6.49 9.03
N ALA A 206 -0.69 7.53 8.19
CA ALA A 206 -1.49 8.75 8.36
C ALA A 206 -2.22 9.16 7.06
N GLU A 207 -2.58 8.19 6.23
CA GLU A 207 -3.35 8.36 4.99
C GLU A 207 -2.76 9.38 4.00
N ARG A 208 -3.65 10.00 3.18
CA ARG A 208 -3.23 10.91 2.09
C ARG A 208 -2.39 12.12 2.53
N PRO A 209 -2.65 12.77 3.66
CA PRO A 209 -1.85 13.92 4.09
C PRO A 209 -0.37 13.60 4.27
N ALA A 210 -0.03 12.36 4.68
CA ALA A 210 1.35 11.94 4.93
C ALA A 210 2.13 11.59 3.66
N LEU A 211 1.46 11.36 2.54
CA LEU A 211 2.11 10.95 1.29
C LEU A 211 3.18 11.96 0.84
N MET A 212 2.83 13.25 0.84
CA MET A 212 3.71 14.30 0.34
C MET A 212 4.97 14.49 1.22
N PRO A 213 4.86 14.67 2.55
CA PRO A 213 6.07 14.74 3.38
C PRO A 213 6.91 13.46 3.33
N GLY A 214 6.27 12.27 3.19
CA GLY A 214 6.99 11.03 2.96
C GLY A 214 7.81 11.04 1.66
N ILE A 215 7.23 11.46 0.54
CA ILE A 215 7.94 11.58 -0.74
C ILE A 215 9.11 12.56 -0.64
N VAL A 216 8.91 13.73 -0.02
CA VAL A 216 9.96 14.72 0.18
C VAL A 216 11.09 14.16 1.05
N GLY A 217 10.76 13.46 2.14
CA GLY A 217 11.76 12.78 2.98
C GLY A 217 12.58 11.74 2.21
N GLY A 218 11.94 10.94 1.35
CA GLY A 218 12.62 9.99 0.48
C GLY A 218 13.53 10.63 -0.57
N LEU A 219 13.15 11.78 -1.12
CA LEU A 219 14.00 12.57 -2.01
C LEU A 219 15.23 13.12 -1.29
N LEU A 220 15.05 13.63 -0.07
CA LEU A 220 16.17 14.12 0.76
C LEU A 220 17.13 12.98 1.15
N ALA A 221 16.60 11.79 1.44
CA ALA A 221 17.41 10.61 1.69
C ALA A 221 18.24 10.19 0.45
N LYS A 222 17.63 10.28 -0.74
CA LYS A 222 18.31 10.00 -2.02
C LYS A 222 19.42 10.99 -2.31
N ALA A 223 19.19 12.28 -2.05
CA ALA A 223 20.17 13.33 -2.31
C ALA A 223 21.28 13.37 -1.25
N GLY A 224 21.02 12.87 -0.03
CA GLY A 224 21.96 13.00 1.09
C GLY A 224 22.10 14.43 1.63
N THR A 225 21.08 15.28 1.37
CA THR A 225 21.08 16.70 1.69
C THR A 225 21.40 16.95 3.17
N SER A 226 22.42 17.77 3.42
CA SER A 226 22.84 18.18 4.77
C SER A 226 23.24 19.65 4.75
N VAL A 227 22.97 20.35 5.86
CA VAL A 227 23.47 21.74 6.05
C VAL A 227 24.86 21.78 6.67
N PHE A 228 25.38 20.64 7.12
CA PHE A 228 26.70 20.55 7.78
C PHE A 228 27.84 20.23 6.79
N ALA A 229 27.53 19.93 5.54
CA ALA A 229 28.49 19.62 4.50
C ALA A 229 28.20 20.42 3.23
N ALA A 230 29.23 20.66 2.41
CA ALA A 230 29.07 21.23 1.08
C ALA A 230 28.31 20.24 0.18
N GLU A 231 27.60 20.74 -0.84
CA GLU A 231 26.79 19.91 -1.72
C GLU A 231 27.59 18.78 -2.40
N ALA A 232 28.88 19.04 -2.69
CA ALA A 232 29.77 18.05 -3.26
C ALA A 232 30.11 16.88 -2.31
N ASP A 233 29.92 17.08 -1.00
CA ASP A 233 30.23 16.10 0.04
C ASP A 233 28.98 15.43 0.61
N TRP A 234 27.81 15.64 0.00
CA TRP A 234 26.58 15.00 0.44
C TRP A 234 26.62 13.49 0.18
N ILE A 235 26.38 12.71 1.23
CA ILE A 235 26.35 11.27 1.17
C ILE A 235 24.91 10.80 1.26
N PRO A 236 24.36 10.15 0.22
CA PRO A 236 22.99 9.62 0.26
C PRO A 236 22.79 8.66 1.44
N SER A 237 21.80 8.93 2.27
CA SER A 237 21.37 7.99 3.31
C SER A 237 20.60 6.79 2.74
N GLY A 238 20.29 6.83 1.46
CA GLY A 238 19.83 5.73 0.64
C GLY A 238 18.56 5.06 1.14
N PHE A 239 18.55 3.73 1.05
CA PHE A 239 17.37 2.92 1.38
C PHE A 239 16.98 3.05 2.86
N PHE A 240 17.94 3.00 3.78
CA PHE A 240 17.66 3.14 5.22
C PHE A 240 17.14 4.53 5.58
N GLY A 241 17.73 5.58 5.00
CA GLY A 241 17.21 6.93 5.16
C GLY A 241 15.78 7.09 4.65
N ALA A 242 15.46 6.49 3.51
CA ALA A 242 14.10 6.51 2.96
C ALA A 242 13.09 5.74 3.83
N LEU A 243 13.49 4.60 4.42
CA LEU A 243 12.67 3.86 5.37
C LEU A 243 12.36 4.73 6.60
N LEU A 244 13.39 5.28 7.22
CA LEU A 244 13.23 6.16 8.38
C LEU A 244 12.36 7.37 8.05
N ALA A 245 12.60 8.02 6.90
CA ALA A 245 11.81 9.14 6.43
C ALA A 245 10.31 8.79 6.33
N GLY A 246 9.97 7.61 5.79
CA GLY A 246 8.60 7.16 5.67
C GLY A 246 7.88 7.00 7.00
N PHE A 247 8.51 6.30 7.95
CA PHE A 247 7.94 6.13 9.29
C PHE A 247 7.84 7.47 10.04
N ILE A 248 8.91 8.27 10.02
CA ILE A 248 8.93 9.57 10.69
C ILE A 248 7.85 10.50 10.10
N ALA A 249 7.74 10.59 8.77
CA ALA A 249 6.73 11.42 8.11
C ALA A 249 5.30 10.97 8.46
N GLY A 250 5.03 9.66 8.52
CA GLY A 250 3.74 9.13 8.92
C GLY A 250 3.36 9.52 10.35
N TYR A 251 4.21 9.21 11.32
CA TYR A 251 3.93 9.56 12.72
C TYR A 251 3.93 11.07 12.98
N LEU A 252 4.79 11.82 12.28
CA LEU A 252 4.81 13.28 12.35
C LEU A 252 3.49 13.87 11.85
N MET A 253 2.91 13.32 10.78
CA MET A 253 1.62 13.78 10.27
C MET A 253 0.50 13.54 11.27
N LEU A 254 0.45 12.39 11.95
CA LEU A 254 -0.52 12.14 13.03
C LEU A 254 -0.40 13.18 14.16
N LEU A 255 0.83 13.61 14.50
CA LEU A 255 1.04 14.66 15.49
C LEU A 255 0.53 16.02 14.98
N ILE A 256 0.80 16.35 13.73
CA ILE A 256 0.31 17.59 13.09
C ILE A 256 -1.22 17.60 13.06
N GLU A 257 -1.85 16.54 12.64
CA GLU A 257 -3.33 16.42 12.61
C GLU A 257 -3.92 16.62 14.02
N LYS A 258 -3.33 16.00 15.03
CA LYS A 258 -3.76 16.15 16.42
C LYS A 258 -3.57 17.59 16.93
N ALA A 259 -2.46 18.25 16.58
CA ALA A 259 -2.17 19.63 16.97
C ALA A 259 -3.19 20.62 16.36
N PHE A 260 -3.58 20.38 15.10
CA PHE A 260 -4.51 21.23 14.36
C PHE A 260 -5.98 20.75 14.41
N ALA A 261 -6.30 19.73 15.20
CA ALA A 261 -7.66 19.19 15.35
C ALA A 261 -8.67 20.23 15.82
N LYS A 262 -8.27 21.14 16.73
CA LYS A 262 -9.14 22.15 17.36
C LYS A 262 -9.34 23.44 16.54
N LEU A 263 -8.87 23.50 15.31
CA LEU A 263 -9.07 24.67 14.45
C LEU A 263 -10.55 24.90 14.10
N PRO A 264 -10.99 26.16 13.97
CA PRO A 264 -12.37 26.51 13.59
C PRO A 264 -12.78 25.86 12.25
N ARG A 265 -14.05 25.50 12.13
CA ARG A 265 -14.63 24.88 10.91
C ARG A 265 -14.36 25.68 9.62
N ALA A 266 -14.26 27.00 9.71
CA ALA A 266 -13.92 27.88 8.57
C ALA A 266 -12.55 27.55 7.93
N LEU A 267 -11.61 26.96 8.69
CA LEU A 267 -10.27 26.59 8.23
C LEU A 267 -10.14 25.11 7.89
N GLU A 268 -11.22 24.33 8.00
CA GLU A 268 -11.16 22.87 7.77
C GLU A 268 -10.71 22.51 6.35
N VAL A 269 -11.20 23.24 5.35
CA VAL A 269 -10.81 23.05 3.94
C VAL A 269 -9.33 23.43 3.71
N THR A 270 -8.79 24.33 4.52
CA THR A 270 -7.41 24.81 4.39
C THR A 270 -6.40 23.83 5.00
N LYS A 271 -6.81 22.99 5.95
CA LYS A 271 -5.94 22.00 6.60
C LYS A 271 -5.20 21.11 5.59
N PRO A 272 -5.89 20.32 4.72
CA PRO A 272 -5.22 19.38 3.83
C PRO A 272 -4.46 20.06 2.68
N VAL A 273 -4.82 21.28 2.32
CA VAL A 273 -4.25 21.98 1.15
C VAL A 273 -3.03 22.83 1.52
N LEU A 274 -3.04 23.45 2.70
CA LEU A 274 -1.98 24.39 3.11
C LEU A 274 -1.26 23.95 4.38
N ILE A 275 -2.01 23.68 5.46
CA ILE A 275 -1.42 23.48 6.80
C ILE A 275 -0.61 22.18 6.83
N TYR A 276 -1.21 21.06 6.47
CA TYR A 276 -0.54 19.75 6.52
C TYR A 276 0.66 19.67 5.57
N PRO A 277 0.58 20.12 4.30
CA PRO A 277 1.73 20.14 3.42
C PRO A 277 2.85 21.03 3.94
N PHE A 278 2.54 22.25 4.37
CA PHE A 278 3.55 23.20 4.82
C PHE A 278 4.30 22.68 6.04
N PHE A 279 3.59 22.36 7.13
CA PHE A 279 4.23 21.85 8.34
C PHE A 279 4.86 20.47 8.14
N GLY A 280 4.23 19.60 7.37
CA GLY A 280 4.75 18.27 7.05
C GLY A 280 6.10 18.34 6.32
N ILE A 281 6.20 19.17 5.28
CA ILE A 281 7.44 19.33 4.50
C ILE A 281 8.54 20.00 5.34
N VAL A 282 8.21 21.08 6.03
CA VAL A 282 9.21 21.82 6.84
C VAL A 282 9.79 20.94 7.94
N LEU A 283 8.93 20.20 8.66
CA LEU A 283 9.39 19.37 9.77
C LEU A 283 10.14 18.12 9.31
N ILE A 284 9.64 17.41 8.27
CA ILE A 284 10.38 16.27 7.74
C ILE A 284 11.70 16.71 7.12
N GLY A 285 11.71 17.85 6.43
CA GLY A 285 12.91 18.45 5.87
C GLY A 285 13.94 18.75 6.95
N ALA A 286 13.53 19.41 8.04
CA ALA A 286 14.41 19.66 9.16
C ALA A 286 14.98 18.36 9.76
N ILE A 287 14.13 17.36 10.02
CA ILE A 287 14.58 16.08 10.58
C ILE A 287 15.56 15.37 9.63
N MET A 288 15.27 15.32 8.35
CA MET A 288 16.16 14.65 7.38
C MET A 288 17.50 15.35 7.25
N VAL A 289 17.49 16.67 7.10
CA VAL A 289 18.69 17.46 6.79
C VAL A 289 19.61 17.64 8.01
N PHE A 290 19.03 17.81 9.22
CA PHE A 290 19.81 18.05 10.44
C PHE A 290 20.10 16.80 11.26
N ILE A 291 19.23 15.78 11.20
CA ILE A 291 19.31 14.65 12.14
C ILE A 291 19.60 13.33 11.43
N ILE A 292 18.93 13.01 10.31
CA ILE A 292 18.99 11.67 9.70
C ILE A 292 20.14 11.54 8.70
N ASN A 293 20.22 12.44 7.72
CA ASN A 293 21.23 12.33 6.66
C ASN A 293 22.67 12.38 7.18
N PRO A 294 23.05 13.29 8.14
CA PRO A 294 24.43 13.36 8.60
C PRO A 294 24.98 12.06 9.21
N PRO A 295 24.27 11.37 10.15
CA PRO A 295 24.78 10.12 10.70
C PRO A 295 24.52 8.90 9.79
N VAL A 296 23.38 8.81 9.09
CA VAL A 296 23.02 7.62 8.28
C VAL A 296 23.82 7.58 6.98
N GLY A 297 24.15 8.73 6.39
CA GLY A 297 25.02 8.80 5.22
C GLY A 297 26.50 8.52 5.52
N ALA A 298 26.91 8.56 6.81
CA ALA A 298 28.28 8.27 7.23
C ALA A 298 28.57 6.76 7.44
N PHE A 299 27.55 5.92 7.43
CA PHE A 299 27.65 4.46 7.51
C PHE A 299 27.51 3.81 6.13
#